data_8c14cf3365e75a7f07f028bb8a3b1824
#
_entry.id   8c14cf3365e75a7f07f028bb8a3b1824
#
_cell.length_a   1.000
_cell.length_b   1.000
_cell.length_c   1.000
_cell.angle_alpha   90.00
_cell.angle_beta   90.00
_cell.angle_gamma   90.00
#
_symmetry.space_group_name_H-M   'P 1'
#
loop_
_entity.id
_entity.type
_entity.pdbx_description
1 polymer ?
#
loop_
_entity_poly.entity_id
_entity_poly.type
_entity_poly.pdbx_seq_one_letter_code
_entity_poly.pdbx_strand_id
1 'polypeptide(L)'
;MPNHLTDLALQLALSHPPSPDLVETANPLHNQISFASLVNNLVEKHWFVGENYLPEALCQGLWHELQQLRQQSELTAAGIGRGQDHLLATQIRGDYTHWLDGSSLIQQEYLAIMRELKDFLNRELFLGLFEYESHYALYPPGAYYQKHLDAFRGRSNRRVTTVVYLNPNWKTEHAGEMRLYHPETGEALFDVPPKMGTLVCFLSEELPHEVRVTQHERASIAGWFRINSSLNGLIDPLS
;
A
#
# COMPACT_ATOMS: atom_id res chain seq x y z
N MET A 1 20.87 -14.57 7.95
CA MET A 1 20.35 -15.81 7.36
C MET A 1 19.16 -15.43 6.52
N PRO A 2 19.06 -15.82 5.24
CA PRO A 2 17.90 -15.49 4.40
C PRO A 2 16.65 -16.09 5.03
N ASN A 3 15.54 -15.38 4.91
CA ASN A 3 14.27 -15.77 5.52
C ASN A 3 13.66 -16.91 4.67
N HIS A 4 13.97 -18.15 5.01
CA HIS A 4 13.61 -19.38 4.27
C HIS A 4 12.12 -19.47 3.90
N LEU A 5 11.22 -18.77 4.60
CA LEU A 5 9.79 -18.84 4.33
C LEU A 5 9.37 -17.97 3.14
N THR A 6 9.96 -16.76 3.00
CA THR A 6 9.66 -15.87 1.86
C THR A 6 10.31 -16.40 0.59
N ASP A 7 11.57 -16.88 0.69
CA ASP A 7 12.27 -17.54 -0.41
C ASP A 7 11.58 -18.85 -0.84
N LEU A 8 11.07 -19.62 0.12
CA LEU A 8 10.36 -20.87 -0.16
C LEU A 8 8.99 -20.59 -0.83
N ALA A 9 8.26 -19.60 -0.38
CA ALA A 9 6.99 -19.19 -0.98
C ALA A 9 7.18 -18.65 -2.41
N LEU A 10 8.22 -17.84 -2.64
CA LEU A 10 8.60 -17.39 -3.97
C LEU A 10 9.08 -18.55 -4.87
N GLN A 11 9.89 -19.47 -4.33
CA GLN A 11 10.35 -20.65 -5.07
C GLN A 11 9.19 -21.60 -5.42
N LEU A 12 8.22 -21.79 -4.53
CA LEU A 12 7.01 -22.58 -4.81
C LEU A 12 6.12 -21.91 -5.87
N ALA A 13 5.98 -20.59 -5.85
CA ALA A 13 5.26 -19.84 -6.88
C ALA A 13 5.96 -19.92 -8.25
N LEU A 14 7.29 -19.94 -8.29
CA LEU A 14 8.07 -20.10 -9.52
C LEU A 14 8.02 -21.54 -10.09
N SER A 15 7.82 -22.54 -9.23
CA SER A 15 7.70 -23.95 -9.65
C SER A 15 6.31 -24.36 -10.14
N HIS A 16 5.30 -23.53 -9.90
CA HIS A 16 3.91 -23.76 -10.31
C HIS A 16 3.38 -22.48 -10.97
N PRO A 17 3.55 -22.27 -12.29
CA PRO A 17 2.96 -21.14 -12.97
C PRO A 17 1.45 -21.13 -12.74
N PRO A 18 0.83 -19.96 -12.51
CA PRO A 18 -0.61 -19.86 -12.28
C PRO A 18 -1.38 -20.51 -13.41
N SER A 19 -2.38 -21.34 -13.06
CA SER A 19 -3.20 -22.05 -14.02
C SER A 19 -3.94 -21.05 -14.92
N PRO A 20 -3.95 -21.24 -16.24
CA PRO A 20 -4.58 -20.30 -17.17
C PRO A 20 -6.13 -20.27 -17.12
N ASP A 21 -6.76 -21.13 -16.32
CA ASP A 21 -8.21 -21.34 -16.33
C ASP A 21 -8.95 -20.84 -15.07
N LEU A 22 -8.44 -19.80 -14.40
CA LEU A 22 -9.18 -19.18 -13.30
C LEU A 22 -10.30 -18.29 -13.86
N VAL A 23 -11.48 -18.89 -14.06
CA VAL A 23 -12.73 -18.15 -14.26
C VAL A 23 -13.09 -17.51 -12.92
N GLU A 24 -12.82 -16.20 -12.80
CA GLU A 24 -13.30 -15.38 -11.71
C GLU A 24 -14.84 -15.42 -11.68
N THR A 25 -15.42 -15.89 -10.56
CA THR A 25 -16.84 -15.69 -10.27
C THR A 25 -17.03 -14.23 -9.85
N ALA A 26 -17.33 -13.40 -10.85
CA ALA A 26 -17.35 -11.96 -10.74
C ALA A 26 -18.51 -11.43 -9.91
N ASN A 27 -18.21 -10.60 -8.92
CA ASN A 27 -19.12 -9.61 -8.37
C ASN A 27 -19.23 -8.46 -9.41
N PRO A 28 -20.42 -8.02 -9.83
CA PRO A 28 -20.60 -7.11 -10.97
C PRO A 28 -19.94 -5.72 -10.83
N LEU A 29 -19.54 -5.30 -9.65
CA LEU A 29 -18.79 -4.05 -9.42
C LEU A 29 -17.27 -4.20 -9.63
N HIS A 30 -16.74 -5.42 -9.58
CA HIS A 30 -15.29 -5.69 -9.63
C HIS A 30 -14.83 -6.31 -10.97
N ASN A 31 -15.70 -6.38 -11.97
CA ASN A 31 -15.44 -7.02 -13.27
C ASN A 31 -14.28 -6.41 -14.09
N GLN A 32 -13.55 -5.43 -13.58
CA GLN A 32 -12.47 -4.77 -14.31
C GLN A 32 -11.09 -4.90 -13.64
N ILE A 33 -11.01 -5.38 -12.38
CA ILE A 33 -9.73 -5.47 -11.65
C ILE A 33 -9.15 -6.87 -11.80
N SER A 34 -8.05 -7.00 -12.54
CA SER A 34 -7.30 -8.26 -12.65
C SER A 34 -6.09 -8.26 -11.72
N PHE A 35 -6.09 -9.13 -10.72
CA PHE A 35 -4.96 -9.30 -9.80
C PHE A 35 -3.82 -10.16 -10.36
N ALA A 36 -4.04 -10.88 -11.45
CA ALA A 36 -3.03 -11.80 -12.03
C ALA A 36 -1.75 -11.05 -12.44
N SER A 37 -1.88 -9.91 -13.13
CA SER A 37 -0.74 -9.09 -13.53
C SER A 37 0.02 -8.53 -12.33
N LEU A 38 -0.70 -8.15 -11.25
CA LEU A 38 -0.10 -7.68 -10.00
C LEU A 38 0.75 -8.79 -9.37
N VAL A 39 0.21 -10.00 -9.24
CA VAL A 39 0.92 -11.15 -8.66
C VAL A 39 2.16 -11.51 -9.47
N ASN A 40 2.06 -11.60 -10.79
CA ASN A 40 3.20 -11.91 -11.65
C ASN A 40 4.33 -10.87 -11.46
N ASN A 41 4.00 -9.57 -11.41
CA ASN A 41 5.01 -8.53 -11.17
C ASN A 41 5.61 -8.58 -9.76
N LEU A 42 4.82 -8.92 -8.72
CA LEU A 42 5.35 -9.12 -7.37
C LEU A 42 6.36 -10.28 -7.32
N VAL A 43 6.11 -11.36 -8.05
CA VAL A 43 7.03 -12.50 -8.14
C VAL A 43 8.30 -12.14 -8.89
N GLU A 44 8.17 -11.45 -10.04
CA GLU A 44 9.31 -11.16 -10.93
C GLU A 44 10.17 -9.98 -10.46
N LYS A 45 9.52 -8.94 -9.90
CA LYS A 45 10.16 -7.64 -9.64
C LYS A 45 10.05 -7.18 -8.21
N HIS A 46 9.23 -7.84 -7.37
CA HIS A 46 8.89 -7.47 -5.99
C HIS A 46 8.02 -6.20 -5.88
N TRP A 47 7.55 -5.65 -7.00
CA TRP A 47 6.66 -4.49 -7.04
C TRP A 47 5.77 -4.50 -8.29
N PHE A 48 4.65 -3.78 -8.20
CA PHE A 48 3.68 -3.54 -9.25
C PHE A 48 3.22 -2.09 -9.24
N VAL A 49 3.00 -1.52 -10.42
CA VAL A 49 2.34 -0.22 -10.60
C VAL A 49 1.28 -0.38 -11.70
N GLY A 50 0.04 -0.09 -11.35
CA GLY A 50 -1.09 -0.09 -12.28
C GLY A 50 -1.75 1.28 -12.33
N GLU A 51 -1.68 1.99 -13.47
CA GLU A 51 -2.45 3.22 -13.70
C GLU A 51 -3.92 2.87 -13.96
N ASN A 52 -4.84 3.73 -13.47
CA ASN A 52 -6.30 3.52 -13.58
C ASN A 52 -6.75 2.12 -13.12
N TYR A 53 -6.07 1.60 -12.10
CA TYR A 53 -6.26 0.25 -11.61
C TYR A 53 -7.53 0.10 -10.77
N LEU A 54 -7.86 1.13 -9.97
CA LEU A 54 -9.11 1.19 -9.21
C LEU A 54 -10.16 2.02 -9.94
N PRO A 55 -11.46 1.69 -9.77
CA PRO A 55 -12.55 2.46 -10.38
C PRO A 55 -12.48 3.93 -10.02
N GLU A 56 -12.58 4.80 -11.01
CA GLU A 56 -12.50 6.25 -10.83
C GLU A 56 -13.55 6.77 -9.84
N ALA A 57 -14.80 6.26 -9.92
CA ALA A 57 -15.88 6.65 -9.01
C ALA A 57 -15.54 6.34 -7.54
N LEU A 58 -14.91 5.18 -7.26
CA LEU A 58 -14.44 4.82 -5.93
C LEU A 58 -13.36 5.81 -5.46
N CYS A 59 -12.36 6.07 -6.31
CA CYS A 59 -11.27 6.99 -5.97
C CYS A 59 -11.77 8.42 -5.73
N GLN A 60 -12.73 8.88 -6.51
CA GLN A 60 -13.39 10.18 -6.31
C GLN A 60 -14.15 10.22 -4.99
N GLY A 61 -14.91 9.17 -4.64
CA GLY A 61 -15.62 9.05 -3.36
C GLY A 61 -14.67 9.11 -2.16
N LEU A 62 -13.58 8.34 -2.20
CA LEU A 62 -12.53 8.36 -1.16
C LEU A 62 -11.83 9.72 -1.05
N TRP A 63 -11.57 10.38 -2.17
CA TRP A 63 -11.01 11.72 -2.18
C TRP A 63 -11.98 12.74 -1.54
N HIS A 64 -13.27 12.68 -1.86
CA HIS A 64 -14.28 13.56 -1.25
C HIS A 64 -14.38 13.34 0.27
N GLU A 65 -14.37 12.09 0.73
CA GLU A 65 -14.36 11.78 2.16
C GLU A 65 -13.12 12.34 2.85
N LEU A 66 -11.93 12.17 2.27
CA LEU A 66 -10.70 12.75 2.80
C LEU A 66 -10.79 14.27 2.93
N GLN A 67 -11.38 14.98 1.95
CA GLN A 67 -11.58 16.42 2.04
C GLN A 67 -12.58 16.81 3.15
N GLN A 68 -13.61 16.00 3.40
CA GLN A 68 -14.53 16.20 4.51
C GLN A 68 -13.83 16.02 5.87
N LEU A 69 -13.06 14.94 6.04
CA LEU A 69 -12.26 14.66 7.25
C LEU A 69 -11.28 15.80 7.53
N ARG A 70 -10.64 16.34 6.50
CA ARG A 70 -9.77 17.51 6.61
C ARG A 70 -10.52 18.76 7.12
N GLN A 71 -11.70 19.05 6.55
CA GLN A 71 -12.53 20.19 6.97
C GLN A 71 -13.01 20.05 8.41
N GLN A 72 -13.23 18.83 8.87
CA GLN A 72 -13.64 18.50 10.25
C GLN A 72 -12.46 18.45 11.23
N SER A 73 -11.22 18.64 10.75
CA SER A 73 -9.99 18.53 11.55
C SER A 73 -9.75 17.13 12.15
N GLU A 74 -10.22 16.09 11.46
CA GLU A 74 -10.06 14.68 11.84
C GLU A 74 -8.71 14.07 11.39
N LEU A 75 -7.88 14.84 10.70
CA LEU A 75 -6.55 14.41 10.29
C LEU A 75 -5.54 14.73 11.38
N THR A 76 -4.70 13.76 11.73
CA THR A 76 -3.61 13.91 12.70
C THR A 76 -2.25 13.92 12.01
N ALA A 77 -1.31 14.73 12.51
CA ALA A 77 0.06 14.73 11.98
C ALA A 77 0.67 13.32 12.13
N ALA A 78 1.24 12.82 11.04
CA ALA A 78 1.83 11.50 11.04
C ALA A 78 3.06 11.42 11.95
N GLY A 79 3.19 10.29 12.69
CA GLY A 79 4.35 9.98 13.51
C GLY A 79 5.14 8.82 12.95
N ILE A 80 6.30 8.54 13.56
CA ILE A 80 7.14 7.38 13.28
C ILE A 80 7.19 6.50 14.51
N GLY A 81 7.15 5.17 14.33
CA GLY A 81 7.16 4.21 15.41
C GLY A 81 5.77 3.80 15.90
N ARG A 82 5.72 2.86 16.84
CA ARG A 82 4.48 2.32 17.46
C ARG A 82 4.51 2.53 18.97
N GLY A 83 3.35 2.77 19.55
CA GLY A 83 3.17 2.87 21.00
C GLY A 83 4.05 3.97 21.63
N GLN A 84 4.88 3.62 22.62
CA GLN A 84 5.76 4.56 23.33
C GLN A 84 6.92 5.13 22.47
N ASP A 85 7.23 4.47 21.33
CA ASP A 85 8.26 4.91 20.38
C ASP A 85 7.69 5.83 19.28
N HIS A 86 6.43 6.26 19.41
CA HIS A 86 5.80 7.17 18.45
C HIS A 86 6.40 8.57 18.61
N LEU A 87 7.29 8.94 17.68
CA LEU A 87 7.90 10.25 17.59
C LEU A 87 7.26 11.06 16.47
N LEU A 88 6.85 12.30 16.77
CA LEU A 88 6.51 13.29 15.76
C LEU A 88 7.80 13.74 15.08
N ALA A 89 8.13 13.09 13.96
CA ALA A 89 9.35 13.39 13.23
C ALA A 89 9.01 14.16 11.93
N THR A 90 8.57 15.40 12.07
CA THR A 90 8.26 16.30 10.95
C THR A 90 9.44 16.53 9.99
N GLN A 91 10.67 16.24 10.46
CA GLN A 91 11.88 16.26 9.62
C GLN A 91 12.04 15.00 8.75
N ILE A 92 11.24 13.95 8.97
CA ILE A 92 11.30 12.69 8.22
C ILE A 92 10.08 12.53 7.33
N ARG A 93 8.90 12.91 7.83
CA ARG A 93 7.64 12.89 7.06
C ARG A 93 6.76 14.09 7.45
N GLY A 94 6.01 14.62 6.47
CA GLY A 94 5.22 15.84 6.65
C GLY A 94 3.73 15.66 6.31
N ASP A 95 3.21 14.44 6.34
CA ASP A 95 1.82 14.16 6.03
C ASP A 95 0.90 14.16 7.27
N TYR A 96 -0.38 14.26 7.01
CA TYR A 96 -1.47 14.08 7.96
C TYR A 96 -2.20 12.78 7.61
N THR A 97 -2.65 12.05 8.63
CA THR A 97 -3.26 10.73 8.44
C THR A 97 -4.59 10.59 9.15
N HIS A 98 -5.45 9.71 8.62
CA HIS A 98 -6.66 9.22 9.26
C HIS A 98 -6.84 7.74 8.93
N TRP A 99 -6.91 6.88 9.94
CA TRP A 99 -7.05 5.43 9.74
C TRP A 99 -8.43 5.08 9.18
N LEU A 100 -8.46 4.15 8.23
CA LEU A 100 -9.71 3.60 7.70
C LEU A 100 -10.20 2.50 8.65
N ASP A 101 -11.39 2.71 9.19
CA ASP A 101 -12.06 1.77 10.12
C ASP A 101 -13.30 1.09 9.50
N GLY A 102 -13.64 1.43 8.25
CA GLY A 102 -14.82 0.93 7.55
C GLY A 102 -16.13 1.60 7.99
N SER A 103 -16.06 2.75 8.66
CA SER A 103 -17.25 3.49 9.15
C SER A 103 -18.14 4.00 8.03
N SER A 104 -17.60 4.32 6.85
CA SER A 104 -18.36 4.79 5.69
C SER A 104 -18.54 3.69 4.63
N LEU A 105 -19.58 3.84 3.81
CA LEU A 105 -19.84 2.92 2.70
C LEU A 105 -18.70 2.91 1.67
N ILE A 106 -18.09 4.07 1.42
CA ILE A 106 -17.00 4.16 0.45
C ILE A 106 -15.73 3.48 0.97
N GLN A 107 -15.44 3.56 2.27
CA GLN A 107 -14.35 2.79 2.88
C GLN A 107 -14.63 1.29 2.81
N GLN A 108 -15.88 0.87 3.09
CA GLN A 108 -16.27 -0.54 3.03
C GLN A 108 -16.08 -1.12 1.62
N GLU A 109 -16.41 -0.36 0.57
CA GLU A 109 -16.19 -0.75 -0.82
C GLU A 109 -14.69 -0.92 -1.12
N TYR A 110 -13.86 0.04 -0.72
CA TYR A 110 -12.40 -0.04 -0.86
C TYR A 110 -11.81 -1.25 -0.11
N LEU A 111 -12.21 -1.42 1.16
CA LEU A 111 -11.72 -2.52 2.01
C LEU A 111 -12.19 -3.89 1.50
N ALA A 112 -13.33 -3.95 0.80
CA ALA A 112 -13.78 -5.19 0.14
C ALA A 112 -12.82 -5.58 -1.00
N ILE A 113 -12.41 -4.64 -1.85
CA ILE A 113 -11.41 -4.88 -2.90
C ILE A 113 -10.07 -5.33 -2.30
N MET A 114 -9.62 -4.68 -1.23
CA MET A 114 -8.38 -5.08 -0.56
C MET A 114 -8.48 -6.47 0.09
N ARG A 115 -9.66 -6.86 0.58
CA ARG A 115 -9.89 -8.23 1.08
C ARG A 115 -9.78 -9.26 -0.05
N GLU A 116 -10.39 -9.00 -1.20
CA GLU A 116 -10.27 -9.86 -2.38
C GLU A 116 -8.81 -9.99 -2.85
N LEU A 117 -8.08 -8.87 -2.90
CA LEU A 117 -6.64 -8.87 -3.21
C LEU A 117 -5.85 -9.70 -2.19
N LYS A 118 -6.13 -9.57 -0.89
CA LYS A 118 -5.49 -10.37 0.16
C LYS A 118 -5.70 -11.87 -0.08
N ASP A 119 -6.95 -12.26 -0.34
CA ASP A 119 -7.31 -13.66 -0.54
C ASP A 119 -6.68 -14.21 -1.82
N PHE A 120 -6.58 -13.38 -2.87
CA PHE A 120 -5.88 -13.72 -4.11
C PHE A 120 -4.37 -13.91 -3.86
N LEU A 121 -3.71 -12.98 -3.17
CA LEU A 121 -2.28 -13.07 -2.81
C LEU A 121 -2.00 -14.32 -1.96
N ASN A 122 -2.86 -14.64 -1.01
CA ASN A 122 -2.73 -15.86 -0.20
C ASN A 122 -2.85 -17.12 -1.03
N ARG A 123 -3.78 -17.16 -1.98
CA ARG A 123 -3.99 -18.32 -2.85
C ARG A 123 -2.82 -18.55 -3.80
N GLU A 124 -2.32 -17.49 -4.42
CA GLU A 124 -1.30 -17.58 -5.46
C GLU A 124 0.14 -17.65 -4.89
N LEU A 125 0.40 -16.96 -3.76
CA LEU A 125 1.75 -16.80 -3.22
C LEU A 125 1.95 -17.41 -1.82
N PHE A 126 0.91 -17.98 -1.22
CA PHE A 126 0.97 -18.62 0.12
C PHE A 126 1.56 -17.72 1.21
N LEU A 127 1.28 -16.39 1.15
CA LEU A 127 1.90 -15.40 2.03
C LEU A 127 1.40 -15.44 3.47
N GLY A 128 0.27 -16.09 3.76
CA GLY A 128 -0.31 -16.17 5.09
C GLY A 128 -0.80 -14.82 5.62
N LEU A 129 -1.27 -13.95 4.72
CA LEU A 129 -1.77 -12.63 5.07
C LEU A 129 -3.07 -12.77 5.87
N PHE A 130 -3.12 -12.14 7.03
CA PHE A 130 -4.22 -12.26 7.98
C PHE A 130 -5.16 -11.06 7.89
N GLU A 131 -4.63 -9.85 7.94
CA GLU A 131 -5.39 -8.60 7.97
C GLU A 131 -4.82 -7.54 7.05
N TYR A 132 -5.60 -6.48 6.86
CA TYR A 132 -5.20 -5.29 6.12
C TYR A 132 -5.46 -4.06 6.97
N GLU A 133 -4.44 -3.24 7.20
CA GLU A 133 -4.54 -1.94 7.84
C GLU A 133 -4.23 -0.86 6.83
N SER A 134 -4.94 0.27 6.87
CA SER A 134 -4.68 1.39 5.96
C SER A 134 -5.13 2.72 6.53
N HIS A 135 -4.52 3.80 6.04
CA HIS A 135 -4.90 5.16 6.39
C HIS A 135 -4.87 6.08 5.18
N TYR A 136 -5.70 7.11 5.20
CA TYR A 136 -5.50 8.28 4.35
C TYR A 136 -4.19 8.95 4.70
N ALA A 137 -3.47 9.43 3.69
CA ALA A 137 -2.26 10.24 3.84
C ALA A 137 -2.40 11.49 2.97
N LEU A 138 -2.36 12.66 3.62
CA LEU A 138 -2.48 13.96 2.97
C LEU A 138 -1.18 14.75 3.19
N TYR A 139 -0.45 14.99 2.11
CA TYR A 139 0.77 15.78 2.08
C TYR A 139 0.46 17.20 1.62
N PRO A 140 0.62 18.23 2.47
CA PRO A 140 0.52 19.62 2.04
C PRO A 140 1.70 20.02 1.13
N PRO A 141 1.61 21.12 0.39
CA PRO A 141 2.73 21.65 -0.38
C PRO A 141 3.99 21.82 0.48
N GLY A 142 5.14 21.36 -0.03
CA GLY A 142 6.42 21.34 0.68
C GLY A 142 6.66 20.08 1.52
N ALA A 143 5.64 19.24 1.74
CA ALA A 143 5.80 17.99 2.47
C ALA A 143 6.45 16.90 1.63
N TYR A 144 7.05 15.94 2.33
CA TYR A 144 7.77 14.79 1.77
C TYR A 144 7.80 13.64 2.77
N TYR A 145 8.30 12.49 2.34
CA TYR A 145 8.68 11.39 3.22
C TYR A 145 10.04 10.84 2.78
N GLN A 146 11.02 10.90 3.68
CA GLN A 146 12.39 10.43 3.39
C GLN A 146 12.42 8.97 2.99
N LYS A 147 13.50 8.56 2.28
CA LYS A 147 13.75 7.17 1.88
C LYS A 147 13.70 6.23 3.08
N HIS A 148 12.83 5.21 2.99
CA HIS A 148 12.59 4.24 4.05
C HIS A 148 12.15 2.89 3.50
N LEU A 149 12.06 1.90 4.38
CA LEU A 149 11.35 0.64 4.20
C LEU A 149 10.13 0.64 5.12
N ASP A 150 9.01 0.10 4.68
CA ASP A 150 7.79 0.01 5.49
C ASP A 150 7.86 -1.04 6.60
N ALA A 151 8.78 -1.99 6.45
CA ALA A 151 8.99 -3.05 7.40
C ALA A 151 10.48 -3.38 7.53
N PHE A 152 10.91 -3.68 8.75
CA PHE A 152 12.25 -4.20 9.01
C PHE A 152 12.19 -5.72 9.11
N ARG A 153 13.09 -6.43 8.43
CA ARG A 153 13.17 -7.89 8.42
C ARG A 153 13.15 -8.47 9.84
N GLY A 154 12.16 -9.34 10.09
CA GLY A 154 11.99 -10.02 11.37
C GLY A 154 11.50 -9.16 12.54
N ARG A 155 11.16 -7.90 12.32
CA ARG A 155 10.65 -6.97 13.36
C ARG A 155 9.27 -6.39 13.03
N SER A 156 8.70 -6.74 11.89
CA SER A 156 7.40 -6.27 11.44
C SER A 156 6.56 -7.43 10.93
N ASN A 157 5.26 -7.34 11.13
CA ASN A 157 4.29 -8.28 10.56
C ASN A 157 3.76 -7.82 9.19
N ARG A 158 4.14 -6.62 8.69
CA ARG A 158 3.79 -6.12 7.35
C ARG A 158 4.54 -6.89 6.30
N ARG A 159 3.84 -7.42 5.29
CA ARG A 159 4.43 -8.22 4.20
C ARG A 159 4.30 -7.55 2.85
N VAL A 160 3.12 -7.00 2.57
CA VAL A 160 2.85 -6.35 1.30
C VAL A 160 2.30 -4.95 1.57
N THR A 161 2.90 -3.96 0.94
CA THR A 161 2.46 -2.56 0.98
C THR A 161 1.62 -2.26 -0.25
N THR A 162 0.58 -1.47 -0.05
CA THR A 162 -0.22 -0.86 -1.13
C THR A 162 -0.27 0.64 -0.97
N VAL A 163 -0.21 1.37 -2.08
CA VAL A 163 -0.49 2.82 -2.11
C VAL A 163 -1.46 3.10 -3.25
N VAL A 164 -2.59 3.69 -2.91
CA VAL A 164 -3.60 4.14 -3.89
C VAL A 164 -3.63 5.65 -3.91
N TYR A 165 -3.50 6.24 -5.11
CA TYR A 165 -3.51 7.68 -5.26
C TYR A 165 -4.91 8.21 -5.56
N LEU A 166 -5.24 9.37 -4.94
CA LEU A 166 -6.56 9.98 -4.99
C LEU A 166 -6.56 11.39 -5.62
N ASN A 167 -5.50 11.77 -6.34
CA ASN A 167 -5.34 13.13 -6.85
C ASN A 167 -6.00 13.31 -8.21
N PRO A 168 -7.12 14.06 -8.31
CA PRO A 168 -7.70 14.39 -9.61
C PRO A 168 -6.79 15.36 -10.37
N ASN A 169 -6.75 15.24 -11.69
CA ASN A 169 -6.06 16.17 -12.60
C ASN A 169 -4.58 16.43 -12.23
N TRP A 170 -3.87 15.41 -11.74
CA TRP A 170 -2.46 15.53 -11.40
C TRP A 170 -1.62 15.95 -12.60
N LYS A 171 -0.68 16.89 -12.39
CA LYS A 171 0.22 17.42 -13.40
C LYS A 171 1.67 17.26 -12.95
N THR A 172 2.60 17.20 -13.90
CA THR A 172 4.04 17.02 -13.61
C THR A 172 4.60 18.13 -12.71
N GLU A 173 4.15 19.37 -12.88
CA GLU A 173 4.56 20.51 -12.05
C GLU A 173 4.09 20.41 -10.58
N HIS A 174 3.15 19.51 -10.27
CA HIS A 174 2.73 19.25 -8.89
C HIS A 174 3.80 18.49 -8.10
N ALA A 175 4.71 17.79 -8.76
CA ALA A 175 5.75 16.95 -8.15
C ALA A 175 5.20 15.96 -7.10
N GLY A 176 5.99 15.47 -6.15
CA GLY A 176 5.50 14.55 -5.11
C GLY A 176 5.34 13.10 -5.57
N GLU A 177 6.06 12.72 -6.59
CA GLU A 177 6.16 11.34 -7.05
C GLU A 177 6.65 10.42 -5.92
N MET A 178 6.23 9.17 -5.93
CA MET A 178 6.91 8.13 -5.16
C MET A 178 8.10 7.64 -5.97
N ARG A 179 9.31 7.78 -5.43
CA ARG A 179 10.52 7.22 -6.00
C ARG A 179 10.81 5.86 -5.41
N LEU A 180 10.97 4.87 -6.27
CA LEU A 180 11.36 3.52 -5.92
C LEU A 180 12.85 3.33 -6.15
N TYR A 181 13.49 2.54 -5.30
CA TYR A 181 14.93 2.30 -5.33
C TYR A 181 15.24 0.81 -5.44
N HIS A 182 16.32 0.50 -6.14
CA HIS A 182 16.84 -0.85 -6.20
C HIS A 182 17.29 -1.30 -4.79
N PRO A 183 16.83 -2.48 -4.31
CA PRO A 183 17.07 -2.89 -2.93
C PRO A 183 18.56 -3.11 -2.59
N GLU A 184 19.38 -3.54 -3.56
CA GLU A 184 20.79 -3.85 -3.35
C GLU A 184 21.70 -2.66 -3.66
N THR A 185 21.50 -2.00 -4.81
CA THR A 185 22.38 -0.90 -5.23
C THR A 185 21.98 0.45 -4.63
N GLY A 186 20.73 0.59 -4.22
CA GLY A 186 20.18 1.85 -3.72
C GLY A 186 19.96 2.92 -4.78
N GLU A 187 20.16 2.58 -6.07
CA GLU A 187 19.91 3.47 -7.21
C GLU A 187 18.41 3.67 -7.43
N ALA A 188 18.04 4.85 -7.92
CA ALA A 188 16.65 5.13 -8.28
C ALA A 188 16.22 4.28 -9.48
N LEU A 189 15.12 3.54 -9.33
CA LEU A 189 14.53 2.76 -10.42
C LEU A 189 13.67 3.67 -11.30
N PHE A 190 12.64 4.29 -10.71
CA PHE A 190 11.76 5.21 -11.40
C PHE A 190 10.88 5.99 -10.41
N ASP A 191 10.21 7.02 -10.92
CA ASP A 191 9.26 7.84 -10.19
C ASP A 191 7.83 7.49 -10.61
N VAL A 192 6.95 7.26 -9.64
CA VAL A 192 5.52 6.99 -9.86
C VAL A 192 4.74 8.28 -9.63
N PRO A 193 4.13 8.87 -10.68
CA PRO A 193 3.25 10.01 -10.54
C PRO A 193 2.01 9.64 -9.71
N PRO A 194 1.61 10.45 -8.71
CA PRO A 194 0.48 10.12 -7.84
C PRO A 194 -0.88 10.44 -8.48
N LYS A 195 -1.14 9.93 -9.68
CA LYS A 195 -2.40 10.10 -10.41
C LYS A 195 -3.52 9.28 -9.78
N MET A 196 -4.73 9.84 -9.74
CA MET A 196 -5.94 9.15 -9.25
C MET A 196 -6.10 7.76 -9.89
N GLY A 197 -6.49 6.78 -9.07
CA GLY A 197 -6.71 5.40 -9.51
C GLY A 197 -5.46 4.55 -9.72
N THR A 198 -4.25 5.14 -9.59
CA THR A 198 -3.02 4.35 -9.65
C THR A 198 -2.83 3.57 -8.35
N LEU A 199 -2.61 2.26 -8.47
CA LEU A 199 -2.19 1.37 -7.39
C LEU A 199 -0.70 1.07 -7.52
N VAL A 200 0.04 1.27 -6.43
CA VAL A 200 1.38 0.72 -6.24
C VAL A 200 1.29 -0.40 -5.21
N CYS A 201 1.91 -1.53 -5.49
CA CYS A 201 1.95 -2.68 -4.60
C CYS A 201 3.37 -3.26 -4.56
N PHE A 202 3.91 -3.56 -3.37
CA PHE A 202 5.28 -4.08 -3.25
C PHE A 202 5.52 -4.82 -1.94
N LEU A 203 6.63 -5.59 -1.90
CA LEU A 203 7.05 -6.29 -0.69
C LEU A 203 7.62 -5.29 0.33
N SER A 204 7.00 -5.21 1.50
CA SER A 204 7.24 -4.15 2.50
C SER A 204 8.68 -4.12 3.05
N GLU A 205 9.35 -5.28 3.11
CA GLU A 205 10.71 -5.44 3.65
C GLU A 205 11.82 -5.25 2.60
N GLU A 206 11.46 -5.10 1.31
CA GLU A 206 12.43 -5.22 0.23
C GLU A 206 12.57 -3.96 -0.61
N LEU A 207 11.53 -3.15 -0.74
CA LEU A 207 11.54 -2.02 -1.66
C LEU A 207 11.73 -0.69 -0.94
N PRO A 208 12.96 -0.11 -0.91
CA PRO A 208 13.17 1.23 -0.41
C PRO A 208 12.48 2.25 -1.31
N HIS A 209 11.80 3.20 -0.70
CA HIS A 209 11.06 4.24 -1.42
C HIS A 209 11.01 5.54 -0.63
N GLU A 210 10.68 6.63 -1.33
CA GLU A 210 10.45 7.95 -0.74
C GLU A 210 9.25 8.62 -1.40
N VAL A 211 8.65 9.59 -0.70
CA VAL A 211 7.77 10.58 -1.31
C VAL A 211 8.58 11.84 -1.51
N ARG A 212 8.77 12.24 -2.77
CA ARG A 212 9.47 13.47 -3.12
C ARG A 212 8.68 14.69 -2.65
N VAL A 213 9.38 15.81 -2.48
CA VAL A 213 8.72 17.06 -2.08
C VAL A 213 7.59 17.38 -3.07
N THR A 214 6.37 17.49 -2.54
CA THR A 214 5.22 17.88 -3.36
C THR A 214 5.07 19.39 -3.44
N GLN A 215 4.69 19.91 -4.60
CA GLN A 215 4.39 21.35 -4.81
C GLN A 215 2.89 21.63 -4.70
N HIS A 216 2.08 20.59 -4.66
CA HIS A 216 0.63 20.65 -4.55
C HIS A 216 0.14 19.67 -3.47
N GLU A 217 -1.08 19.85 -2.98
CA GLU A 217 -1.69 18.87 -2.06
C GLU A 217 -1.71 17.48 -2.72
N ARG A 218 -1.20 16.46 -2.00
CA ARG A 218 -1.08 15.09 -2.50
C ARG A 218 -1.80 14.14 -1.56
N ALA A 219 -2.81 13.48 -2.09
CA ALA A 219 -3.67 12.54 -1.38
C ALA A 219 -3.39 11.10 -1.81
N SER A 220 -3.33 10.19 -0.84
CA SER A 220 -3.22 8.75 -1.08
C SER A 220 -3.85 7.96 0.08
N ILE A 221 -4.07 6.66 -0.14
CA ILE A 221 -4.28 5.68 0.92
C ILE A 221 -3.02 4.80 0.93
N ALA A 222 -2.34 4.76 2.07
CA ALA A 222 -1.26 3.81 2.33
C ALA A 222 -1.79 2.67 3.18
N GLY A 223 -1.46 1.43 2.81
CA GLY A 223 -1.96 0.25 3.49
C GLY A 223 -1.00 -0.92 3.47
N TRP A 224 -1.21 -1.85 4.40
CA TRP A 224 -0.33 -2.99 4.60
C TRP A 224 -1.13 -4.26 4.85
N PHE A 225 -0.81 -5.29 4.08
CA PHE A 225 -1.21 -6.65 4.41
C PHE A 225 -0.22 -7.22 5.43
N ARG A 226 -0.76 -7.73 6.53
CA ARG A 226 0.00 -8.23 7.67
C ARG A 226 -0.20 -9.73 7.86
N ILE A 227 0.86 -10.40 8.32
CA ILE A 227 0.73 -11.76 8.84
C ILE A 227 0.38 -11.70 10.33
N ASN A 228 -0.23 -12.78 10.82
CA ASN A 228 -0.42 -12.93 12.25
C ASN A 228 0.93 -13.24 12.92
N SER A 229 1.47 -12.30 13.69
CA SER A 229 2.69 -12.51 14.45
C SER A 229 2.34 -12.97 15.86
N SER A 230 2.40 -14.26 16.10
CA SER A 230 2.44 -14.77 17.47
C SER A 230 3.86 -14.56 18.03
N LEU A 231 4.09 -13.48 18.78
CA LEU A 231 5.25 -13.36 19.65
C LEU A 231 4.97 -14.14 20.94
N ASN A 232 5.71 -15.24 21.18
CA ASN A 232 5.58 -16.10 22.37
C ASN A 232 4.19 -16.73 22.60
N GLY A 233 3.48 -17.07 21.52
CA GLY A 233 2.16 -17.69 21.61
C GLY A 233 1.01 -16.72 21.90
N LEU A 234 1.26 -15.43 21.99
CA LEU A 234 0.24 -14.38 22.04
C LEU A 234 -0.01 -13.84 20.64
N ILE A 235 -1.28 -13.87 20.23
CA ILE A 235 -1.76 -13.26 18.99
C ILE A 235 -1.72 -11.74 19.20
N ASP A 236 -1.07 -11.02 18.28
CA ASP A 236 -1.11 -9.54 18.26
C ASP A 236 -2.58 -9.12 18.05
N PRO A 237 -3.20 -8.40 19.01
CA PRO A 237 -4.63 -8.06 18.88
C PRO A 237 -4.84 -7.16 17.66
N LEU A 238 -6.02 -7.31 17.05
CA LEU A 238 -6.51 -6.38 16.01
C LEU A 238 -6.48 -4.96 16.59
N SER A 239 -5.75 -4.06 15.95
CA SER A 239 -5.68 -2.65 16.32
C SER A 239 -6.85 -1.87 15.75
#